data_dac95550b53355cda9d4d3db717c7691
#
_entry.id   dac95550b53355cda9d4d3db717c7691
#
_cell.length_a   1.000
_cell.length_b   1.000
_cell.length_c   1.000
_cell.angle_alpha   90.00
_cell.angle_beta   90.00
_cell.angle_gamma   90.00
#
_symmetry.space_group_name_H-M   'P 1'
#
loop_
_entity.id
_entity.type
_entity.pdbx_description
1 polymer ?
#
loop_
_entity_poly.entity_id
_entity_poly.type
_entity_poly.pdbx_seq_one_letter_code
_entity_poly.pdbx_strand_id
1 'polypeptide(L)'
;CGPLYLKSYVNLHLEPNSRLLANPDESIYTESAFRENRGEGMMWISGKDLKQISITGTGEIDGNGIAFMGKELDDSYELKPVTDFDPRPHVLTLINVEKTVIRDITIRNSAYWTIHLIGCYDALIDGISLLNNLKIRNGDGIDVDHSKKVRIANCFIESGDDCICLKNRREFEEYGSCEDIVVTNCIMTSRSCAIKIGSENMDKIDNVLFNNCIIKNSNRGIGIQNRDEGTVSNVIFSNILVDCMFYSDVWWGKAEPIYVTSYPRAVGNHKDAGWRFPKGATKGHSGEVSNIFFNQIKCTSENGIFVGGDTPEKVHHIYFDEIDVKLLKRTGYEGGVYDKRPCNGDGFVYDKTYAFYLDTASDIRITGCNIYWAFPQLTQAGGDIKEKNTIRVKINKK
;
A
#
# COMPACT_ATOMS: atom_id res chain seq x y z
N CYS A 1 16.34 -22.39 5.65
CA CYS A 1 17.19 -22.54 4.45
C CYS A 1 17.67 -21.17 3.97
N GLY A 2 18.73 -21.15 3.17
CA GLY A 2 19.24 -19.96 2.50
C GLY A 2 18.47 -19.61 1.22
N PRO A 3 19.04 -18.73 0.37
CA PRO A 3 18.41 -18.32 -0.88
C PRO A 3 18.03 -19.48 -1.80
N LEU A 4 16.85 -19.37 -2.40
CA LEU A 4 16.29 -20.34 -3.34
C LEU A 4 16.02 -19.67 -4.68
N TYR A 5 16.50 -20.26 -5.76
CA TYR A 5 16.33 -19.74 -7.10
C TYR A 5 15.39 -20.63 -7.91
N LEU A 6 14.19 -20.12 -8.20
CA LEU A 6 13.18 -20.83 -8.99
C LEU A 6 13.64 -21.00 -10.45
N LYS A 7 13.05 -21.94 -11.14
CA LYS A 7 13.27 -22.20 -12.56
C LYS A 7 11.95 -22.25 -13.30
N SER A 8 11.96 -22.02 -14.61
CA SER A 8 10.79 -22.16 -15.45
C SER A 8 10.19 -23.57 -15.36
N TYR A 9 8.86 -23.65 -15.41
CA TYR A 9 8.09 -24.90 -15.40
C TYR A 9 8.20 -25.72 -14.11
N VAL A 10 8.47 -25.05 -12.98
CA VAL A 10 8.57 -25.69 -11.66
C VAL A 10 7.37 -25.31 -10.80
N ASN A 11 6.85 -26.26 -10.06
CA ASN A 11 5.96 -26.03 -8.94
C ASN A 11 6.70 -26.27 -7.61
N LEU A 12 6.85 -25.23 -6.80
CA LEU A 12 7.25 -25.38 -5.40
C LEU A 12 5.99 -25.77 -4.61
N HIS A 13 5.86 -27.04 -4.29
CA HIS A 13 4.71 -27.56 -3.56
C HIS A 13 5.07 -27.84 -2.09
N LEU A 14 4.26 -27.32 -1.17
CA LEU A 14 4.41 -27.56 0.26
C LEU A 14 3.23 -28.38 0.79
N GLU A 15 3.52 -29.61 1.16
CA GLU A 15 2.54 -30.51 1.78
C GLU A 15 2.05 -30.00 3.15
N PRO A 16 0.88 -30.44 3.63
CA PRO A 16 0.40 -30.11 4.96
C PRO A 16 1.45 -30.36 6.05
N ASN A 17 1.56 -29.45 7.02
CA ASN A 17 2.57 -29.45 8.09
C ASN A 17 4.04 -29.30 7.65
N SER A 18 4.32 -29.10 6.36
CA SER A 18 5.66 -28.72 5.94
C SER A 18 5.89 -27.23 6.19
N ARG A 19 7.11 -26.86 6.56
CA ARG A 19 7.52 -25.49 6.79
C ARG A 19 8.86 -25.21 6.15
N LEU A 20 8.88 -24.20 5.26
CA LEU A 20 10.08 -23.63 4.73
C LEU A 20 10.44 -22.41 5.57
N LEU A 21 11.54 -22.47 6.32
CA LEU A 21 11.96 -21.43 7.27
C LEU A 21 13.22 -20.71 6.75
N ALA A 22 13.18 -19.37 6.71
CA ALA A 22 14.34 -18.54 6.33
C ALA A 22 15.45 -18.65 7.39
N ASN A 23 16.69 -18.74 6.92
CA ASN A 23 17.87 -18.70 7.79
C ASN A 23 18.07 -17.26 8.29
N PRO A 24 18.25 -17.03 9.60
CA PRO A 24 18.43 -15.69 10.15
C PRO A 24 19.81 -15.06 9.89
N ASP A 25 20.74 -15.78 9.27
CA ASP A 25 22.05 -15.26 8.95
C ASP A 25 21.94 -14.29 7.74
N GLU A 26 22.02 -13.00 8.03
CA GLU A 26 21.90 -11.94 7.02
C GLU A 26 22.99 -12.01 5.94
N SER A 27 24.16 -12.55 6.24
CA SER A 27 25.32 -12.59 5.35
C SER A 27 25.13 -13.48 4.12
N ILE A 28 24.18 -14.41 4.18
CA ILE A 28 23.91 -15.34 3.06
C ILE A 28 23.00 -14.75 1.98
N TYR A 29 22.30 -13.63 2.27
CA TYR A 29 21.44 -12.96 1.30
C TYR A 29 22.25 -11.90 0.55
N THR A 30 22.75 -12.24 -0.62
CA THR A 30 23.69 -11.42 -1.37
C THR A 30 23.10 -10.71 -2.58
N GLU A 31 21.88 -11.08 -2.99
CA GLU A 31 21.18 -10.48 -4.12
C GLU A 31 20.00 -9.65 -3.64
N SER A 32 19.85 -8.44 -4.19
CA SER A 32 18.76 -7.53 -3.88
C SER A 32 17.74 -7.46 -4.99
N ALA A 33 16.47 -7.32 -4.60
CA ALA A 33 15.38 -6.90 -5.49
C ALA A 33 15.54 -5.46 -5.99
N PHE A 34 16.26 -4.62 -5.26
CA PHE A 34 16.47 -3.21 -5.61
C PHE A 34 17.81 -3.01 -6.31
N ARG A 35 17.81 -2.50 -7.54
CA ARG A 35 19.03 -2.34 -8.35
C ARG A 35 19.96 -1.27 -7.80
N GLU A 36 19.41 -0.21 -7.24
CA GLU A 36 20.18 0.84 -6.57
C GLU A 36 20.31 0.57 -5.07
N ASN A 37 20.50 -0.66 -4.74
CA ASN A 37 20.55 -1.15 -3.38
C ASN A 37 21.73 -0.61 -2.58
N ARG A 38 21.44 -0.28 -1.34
CA ARG A 38 22.43 0.11 -0.33
C ARG A 38 22.39 -0.82 0.89
N GLY A 39 22.10 -2.10 0.68
CA GLY A 39 21.92 -3.09 1.72
C GLY A 39 20.45 -3.39 2.05
N GLU A 40 19.48 -2.94 1.23
CA GLU A 40 18.06 -3.17 1.45
C GLU A 40 17.48 -4.19 0.47
N GLY A 41 16.32 -4.78 0.81
CA GLY A 41 15.51 -5.56 -0.11
C GLY A 41 16.19 -6.82 -0.64
N MET A 42 16.93 -7.53 0.19
CA MET A 42 17.55 -8.78 -0.20
C MET A 42 16.50 -9.82 -0.61
N MET A 43 16.88 -10.84 -1.36
CA MET A 43 15.93 -11.85 -1.84
C MET A 43 16.19 -13.21 -1.18
N TRP A 44 15.13 -13.84 -0.73
CA TRP A 44 15.20 -15.21 -0.22
C TRP A 44 14.76 -16.22 -1.28
N ILE A 45 13.49 -16.23 -1.67
CA ILE A 45 12.99 -17.05 -2.77
C ILE A 45 12.85 -16.13 -3.99
N SER A 46 13.56 -16.43 -5.07
CA SER A 46 13.54 -15.55 -6.24
C SER A 46 13.43 -16.29 -7.56
N GLY A 47 12.92 -15.58 -8.55
CA GLY A 47 12.83 -16.03 -9.93
C GLY A 47 12.96 -14.86 -10.89
N LYS A 48 13.82 -14.99 -11.91
CA LYS A 48 14.02 -13.95 -12.91
C LYS A 48 14.00 -14.54 -14.31
N ASP A 49 13.32 -13.83 -15.24
CA ASP A 49 13.19 -14.21 -16.65
C ASP A 49 12.63 -15.63 -16.83
N LEU A 50 11.54 -15.94 -16.11
CA LEU A 50 10.96 -17.28 -16.03
C LEU A 50 9.59 -17.38 -16.72
N LYS A 51 9.19 -18.62 -17.00
CA LYS A 51 7.86 -18.96 -17.52
C LYS A 51 7.20 -20.07 -16.71
N GLN A 52 5.89 -19.93 -16.50
CA GLN A 52 5.03 -20.97 -15.93
C GLN A 52 5.60 -21.54 -14.61
N ILE A 53 5.60 -20.72 -13.58
CA ILE A 53 5.95 -21.16 -12.24
C ILE A 53 4.71 -21.24 -11.36
N SER A 54 4.76 -22.10 -10.36
CA SER A 54 3.74 -22.11 -9.32
C SER A 54 4.33 -22.35 -7.94
N ILE A 55 3.63 -21.83 -6.92
CA ILE A 55 3.88 -22.08 -5.51
C ILE A 55 2.53 -22.49 -4.92
N THR A 56 2.41 -23.73 -4.47
CA THR A 56 1.13 -24.31 -4.11
C THR A 56 1.22 -25.20 -2.87
N GLY A 57 0.08 -25.60 -2.37
CA GLY A 57 -0.04 -26.53 -1.25
C GLY A 57 -0.62 -25.87 -0.01
N THR A 58 -0.71 -26.63 1.08
CA THR A 58 -1.25 -26.16 2.35
C THR A 58 -0.21 -26.09 3.47
N GLY A 59 1.06 -26.16 3.11
CA GLY A 59 2.19 -25.94 4.00
C GLY A 59 2.48 -24.45 4.21
N GLU A 60 3.63 -24.15 4.77
CA GLU A 60 3.99 -22.84 5.27
C GLU A 60 5.34 -22.35 4.76
N ILE A 61 5.42 -21.10 4.31
CA ILE A 61 6.66 -20.35 4.09
C ILE A 61 6.78 -19.33 5.22
N ASP A 62 7.83 -19.43 6.04
CA ASP A 62 8.07 -18.56 7.17
C ASP A 62 9.35 -17.74 6.96
N GLY A 63 9.19 -16.43 6.79
CA GLY A 63 10.28 -15.48 6.58
C GLY A 63 11.15 -15.24 7.81
N ASN A 64 10.77 -15.80 8.99
CA ASN A 64 11.53 -15.69 10.24
C ASN A 64 11.84 -14.24 10.64
N GLY A 65 10.96 -13.31 10.29
CA GLY A 65 11.19 -11.87 10.34
C GLY A 65 11.66 -11.33 11.68
N ILE A 66 11.16 -11.89 12.78
CA ILE A 66 11.56 -11.47 14.14
C ILE A 66 13.05 -11.70 14.40
N ALA A 67 13.66 -12.71 13.77
CA ALA A 67 15.09 -12.99 13.95
C ALA A 67 16.00 -11.89 13.35
N PHE A 68 15.46 -11.06 12.44
CA PHE A 68 16.15 -9.90 11.87
C PHE A 68 15.88 -8.59 12.63
N MET A 69 15.02 -8.63 13.66
CA MET A 69 14.57 -7.46 14.38
C MET A 69 15.14 -7.42 15.80
N GLY A 70 15.44 -6.20 16.24
CA GLY A 70 15.88 -5.93 17.59
C GLY A 70 14.74 -5.37 18.46
N LYS A 71 15.10 -4.36 19.25
CA LYS A 71 14.21 -3.71 20.21
C LYS A 71 13.16 -2.84 19.50
N GLU A 72 12.01 -2.70 20.11
CA GLU A 72 10.97 -1.75 19.71
C GLU A 72 11.51 -0.30 19.77
N LEU A 73 11.13 0.52 18.80
CA LEU A 73 11.48 1.94 18.79
C LEU A 73 10.65 2.70 19.84
N ASP A 74 11.26 3.63 20.55
CA ASP A 74 10.62 4.35 21.65
C ASP A 74 9.54 5.34 21.17
N ASP A 75 9.64 5.81 19.92
CA ASP A 75 8.76 6.82 19.31
C ASP A 75 7.71 6.22 18.35
N SER A 76 7.82 4.93 18.07
CA SER A 76 6.91 4.29 17.14
C SER A 76 6.58 2.90 17.54
N TYR A 77 5.80 2.30 18.05
CA TYR A 77 5.57 0.89 18.42
C TYR A 77 6.16 -0.17 17.45
N GLU A 78 7.10 0.22 16.61
CA GLU A 78 7.79 -0.65 15.66
C GLU A 78 9.05 -1.28 16.24
N LEU A 79 9.45 -2.41 15.67
CA LEU A 79 10.72 -3.05 15.97
C LEU A 79 11.84 -2.39 15.16
N LYS A 80 12.99 -2.19 15.79
CA LYS A 80 14.20 -1.73 15.11
C LYS A 80 14.90 -2.91 14.44
N PRO A 81 15.36 -2.81 13.18
CA PRO A 81 16.25 -3.80 12.58
C PRO A 81 17.52 -4.00 13.42
N VAL A 82 18.10 -5.21 13.41
CA VAL A 82 19.31 -5.53 14.21
C VAL A 82 20.52 -4.76 13.68
N THR A 83 20.63 -4.58 12.37
CA THR A 83 21.75 -3.89 11.72
C THR A 83 21.35 -2.50 11.22
N ASP A 84 22.34 -1.58 11.12
CA ASP A 84 22.14 -0.24 10.57
C ASP A 84 21.91 -0.25 9.05
N PHE A 85 22.44 -1.25 8.34
CA PHE A 85 22.00 -1.62 7.01
C PHE A 85 20.74 -2.44 7.13
N ASP A 86 19.87 -2.42 6.15
CA ASP A 86 18.61 -3.13 6.19
C ASP A 86 18.59 -4.34 5.22
N PRO A 87 19.43 -5.37 5.47
CA PRO A 87 19.59 -6.54 4.60
C PRO A 87 18.46 -7.55 4.77
N ARG A 88 17.39 -7.18 5.44
CA ARG A 88 16.22 -8.05 5.64
C ARG A 88 15.69 -8.55 4.30
N PRO A 89 15.50 -9.88 4.13
CA PRO A 89 15.08 -10.41 2.85
C PRO A 89 13.57 -10.28 2.61
N HIS A 90 13.22 -10.01 1.35
CA HIS A 90 11.90 -10.34 0.80
C HIS A 90 11.67 -11.84 0.86
N VAL A 91 10.44 -12.27 1.10
CA VAL A 91 10.15 -13.71 1.09
C VAL A 91 10.15 -14.25 -0.33
N LEU A 92 9.44 -13.61 -1.25
CA LEU A 92 9.33 -14.01 -2.65
C LEU A 92 9.48 -12.81 -3.57
N THR A 93 10.45 -12.86 -4.47
CA THR A 93 10.65 -11.85 -5.52
C THR A 93 10.64 -12.48 -6.89
N LEU A 94 9.74 -12.02 -7.75
CA LEU A 94 9.62 -12.49 -9.13
C LEU A 94 9.86 -11.33 -10.09
N ILE A 95 10.86 -11.45 -10.96
CA ILE A 95 11.26 -10.41 -11.91
C ILE A 95 11.08 -10.94 -13.34
N ASN A 96 10.25 -10.27 -14.14
CA ASN A 96 9.99 -10.64 -15.53
C ASN A 96 9.53 -12.10 -15.67
N VAL A 97 8.46 -12.46 -14.95
CA VAL A 97 7.93 -13.82 -14.96
C VAL A 97 6.60 -13.86 -15.67
N GLU A 98 6.46 -14.74 -16.65
CA GLU A 98 5.23 -14.98 -17.39
C GLU A 98 4.48 -16.21 -16.81
N LYS A 99 3.21 -16.05 -16.46
CA LYS A 99 2.33 -17.06 -15.88
C LYS A 99 2.80 -17.58 -14.51
N THR A 100 2.44 -16.86 -13.51
CA THR A 100 2.67 -17.23 -12.10
C THR A 100 1.36 -17.66 -11.44
N VAL A 101 1.40 -18.74 -10.67
CA VAL A 101 0.28 -19.15 -9.80
C VAL A 101 0.80 -19.34 -8.38
N ILE A 102 0.24 -18.58 -7.42
CA ILE A 102 0.51 -18.75 -5.98
C ILE A 102 -0.85 -19.03 -5.32
N ARG A 103 -1.02 -20.23 -4.74
CA ARG A 103 -2.32 -20.57 -4.20
C ARG A 103 -2.29 -21.49 -2.98
N ASP A 104 -3.30 -21.32 -2.13
CA ASP A 104 -3.65 -22.15 -0.97
C ASP A 104 -2.59 -22.20 0.15
N ILE A 105 -1.47 -21.52 -0.02
CA ILE A 105 -0.33 -21.56 0.88
C ILE A 105 -0.44 -20.51 2.00
N THR A 106 0.15 -20.80 3.15
CA THR A 106 0.39 -19.80 4.20
C THR A 106 1.79 -19.23 4.08
N ILE A 107 1.90 -17.88 4.01
CA ILE A 107 3.16 -17.15 4.08
C ILE A 107 3.12 -16.28 5.32
N ARG A 108 4.16 -16.30 6.14
CA ARG A 108 4.15 -15.55 7.40
C ARG A 108 5.50 -14.96 7.78
N ASN A 109 5.44 -14.04 8.74
CA ASN A 109 6.62 -13.48 9.41
C ASN A 109 7.68 -12.98 8.43
N SER A 110 7.27 -12.25 7.40
CA SER A 110 8.24 -11.63 6.49
C SER A 110 9.17 -10.69 7.24
N ALA A 111 10.43 -10.69 6.89
CA ALA A 111 11.40 -9.74 7.43
C ALA A 111 11.36 -8.38 6.72
N TYR A 112 10.96 -8.38 5.46
CA TYR A 112 10.77 -7.21 4.59
C TYR A 112 9.52 -7.44 3.72
N TRP A 113 9.42 -6.97 2.47
CA TRP A 113 8.27 -7.24 1.60
C TRP A 113 8.03 -8.73 1.39
N THR A 114 6.78 -9.16 1.40
CA THR A 114 6.48 -10.59 1.36
C THR A 114 6.47 -11.13 -0.06
N ILE A 115 5.64 -10.58 -0.94
CA ILE A 115 5.58 -10.96 -2.35
C ILE A 115 5.84 -9.72 -3.19
N HIS A 116 6.88 -9.72 -3.99
CA HIS A 116 7.20 -8.64 -4.91
C HIS A 116 7.20 -9.15 -6.35
N LEU A 117 6.23 -8.69 -7.13
CA LEU A 117 6.09 -8.98 -8.56
C LEU A 117 6.62 -7.80 -9.35
N ILE A 118 7.70 -7.96 -10.10
CA ILE A 118 8.36 -6.92 -10.89
C ILE A 118 8.28 -7.28 -12.37
N GLY A 119 7.57 -6.48 -13.18
CA GLY A 119 7.45 -6.73 -14.61
C GLY A 119 6.82 -8.08 -14.95
N CYS A 120 6.00 -8.63 -14.07
CA CYS A 120 5.35 -9.92 -14.27
C CYS A 120 4.12 -9.79 -15.18
N TYR A 121 3.82 -10.86 -15.90
CA TYR A 121 2.68 -10.93 -16.80
C TYR A 121 1.85 -12.18 -16.55
N ASP A 122 0.53 -12.03 -16.39
CA ASP A 122 -0.43 -13.10 -16.11
C ASP A 122 -0.13 -13.83 -14.78
N ALA A 123 -0.28 -13.13 -13.67
CA ALA A 123 -0.12 -13.69 -12.34
C ALA A 123 -1.47 -13.92 -11.66
N LEU A 124 -1.61 -15.05 -10.98
CA LEU A 124 -2.74 -15.38 -10.12
C LEU A 124 -2.25 -15.64 -8.70
N ILE A 125 -2.76 -14.88 -7.74
CA ILE A 125 -2.59 -15.13 -6.30
C ILE A 125 -3.97 -15.42 -5.73
N ASP A 126 -4.21 -16.63 -5.25
CA ASP A 126 -5.54 -17.08 -4.89
C ASP A 126 -5.56 -17.92 -3.60
N GLY A 127 -6.43 -17.55 -2.67
CA GLY A 127 -6.67 -18.35 -1.46
C GLY A 127 -5.50 -18.42 -0.47
N ILE A 128 -4.55 -17.48 -0.54
CA ILE A 128 -3.40 -17.47 0.38
C ILE A 128 -3.74 -16.81 1.72
N SER A 129 -3.06 -17.27 2.78
CA SER A 129 -3.00 -16.57 4.06
C SER A 129 -1.62 -15.95 4.23
N LEU A 130 -1.55 -14.61 4.29
CA LEU A 130 -0.32 -13.86 4.51
C LEU A 130 -0.40 -13.23 5.90
N LEU A 131 0.44 -13.69 6.83
CA LEU A 131 0.34 -13.39 8.25
C LEU A 131 1.64 -12.81 8.79
N ASN A 132 1.89 -11.53 8.56
CA ASN A 132 3.09 -10.86 9.03
C ASN A 132 2.96 -10.31 10.44
N ASN A 133 4.08 -10.12 11.09
CA ASN A 133 4.13 -9.40 12.35
C ASN A 133 3.84 -7.90 12.09
N LEU A 134 2.83 -7.39 12.75
CA LEU A 134 2.35 -6.01 12.55
C LEU A 134 3.31 -4.93 13.07
N LYS A 135 4.38 -5.29 13.76
CA LYS A 135 5.44 -4.38 14.24
C LYS A 135 6.68 -4.35 13.34
N ILE A 136 6.72 -5.15 12.30
CA ILE A 136 7.81 -5.14 11.33
C ILE A 136 7.46 -4.15 10.22
N ARG A 137 8.15 -3.01 10.19
CA ARG A 137 8.02 -2.02 9.11
C ARG A 137 8.53 -2.58 7.80
N ASN A 138 8.00 -2.10 6.68
CA ASN A 138 8.24 -2.64 5.35
C ASN A 138 7.91 -4.14 5.24
N GLY A 139 7.00 -4.62 6.09
CA GLY A 139 6.48 -5.97 6.02
C GLY A 139 5.27 -6.04 5.10
N ASP A 140 5.37 -5.41 3.91
CA ASP A 140 4.32 -5.35 2.91
C ASP A 140 3.84 -6.75 2.51
N GLY A 141 2.58 -6.89 2.17
CA GLY A 141 1.99 -8.15 1.77
C GLY A 141 2.31 -8.49 0.31
N ILE A 142 1.68 -7.81 -0.62
CA ILE A 142 1.82 -8.08 -2.05
C ILE A 142 2.10 -6.77 -2.77
N ASP A 143 3.29 -6.63 -3.32
CA ASP A 143 3.72 -5.51 -4.14
C ASP A 143 3.68 -5.88 -5.61
N VAL A 144 2.88 -5.17 -6.37
CA VAL A 144 2.72 -5.35 -7.82
C VAL A 144 3.39 -4.17 -8.50
N ASP A 145 4.58 -4.40 -9.06
CA ASP A 145 5.46 -3.39 -9.60
C ASP A 145 5.63 -3.59 -11.11
N HIS A 146 5.25 -2.60 -11.94
CA HIS A 146 5.34 -2.68 -13.40
C HIS A 146 4.71 -3.95 -14.02
N SER A 147 3.75 -4.57 -13.35
CA SER A 147 3.20 -5.87 -13.73
C SER A 147 1.82 -5.75 -14.37
N LYS A 148 1.45 -6.72 -15.21
CA LYS A 148 0.22 -6.68 -16.00
C LYS A 148 -0.58 -7.97 -15.89
N LYS A 149 -1.92 -7.87 -16.00
CA LYS A 149 -2.86 -8.99 -15.90
C LYS A 149 -2.70 -9.77 -14.59
N VAL A 150 -2.67 -9.04 -13.47
CA VAL A 150 -2.55 -9.64 -12.15
C VAL A 150 -3.93 -9.79 -11.51
N ARG A 151 -4.19 -10.97 -10.97
CA ARG A 151 -5.43 -11.29 -10.25
C ARG A 151 -5.06 -11.74 -8.84
N ILE A 152 -5.63 -11.07 -7.83
CA ILE A 152 -5.46 -11.40 -6.41
C ILE A 152 -6.85 -11.65 -5.83
N ALA A 153 -7.10 -12.86 -5.34
CA ALA A 153 -8.43 -13.24 -4.89
C ALA A 153 -8.42 -14.11 -3.63
N ASN A 154 -9.49 -13.99 -2.83
CA ASN A 154 -9.76 -14.88 -1.71
C ASN A 154 -8.65 -14.92 -0.64
N CYS A 155 -7.89 -13.84 -0.50
CA CYS A 155 -6.72 -13.77 0.38
C CYS A 155 -7.07 -13.20 1.75
N PHE A 156 -6.37 -13.70 2.78
CA PHE A 156 -6.33 -13.09 4.11
C PHE A 156 -4.94 -12.50 4.33
N ILE A 157 -4.84 -11.19 4.60
CA ILE A 157 -3.56 -10.48 4.63
C ILE A 157 -3.46 -9.63 5.89
N GLU A 158 -2.45 -9.90 6.72
CA GLU A 158 -2.02 -9.05 7.83
C GLU A 158 -0.61 -8.55 7.56
N SER A 159 -0.40 -7.23 7.62
CA SER A 159 0.86 -6.59 7.24
C SER A 159 1.25 -5.48 8.22
N GLY A 160 2.53 -5.41 8.54
CA GLY A 160 3.12 -4.30 9.30
C GLY A 160 3.22 -3.01 8.48
N ASP A 161 3.18 -3.12 7.16
CA ASP A 161 3.11 -2.02 6.20
C ASP A 161 1.91 -2.21 5.26
N ASP A 162 2.00 -1.99 3.97
CA ASP A 162 0.87 -2.09 3.04
C ASP A 162 0.43 -3.55 2.80
N CYS A 163 -0.87 -3.84 2.70
CA CYS A 163 -1.30 -5.22 2.41
C CYS A 163 -1.19 -5.54 0.92
N ILE A 164 -1.76 -4.69 0.07
CA ILE A 164 -1.64 -4.82 -1.39
C ILE A 164 -1.24 -3.46 -1.93
N CYS A 165 -0.10 -3.39 -2.60
CA CYS A 165 0.46 -2.16 -3.11
C CYS A 165 0.76 -2.26 -4.61
N LEU A 166 0.22 -1.31 -5.39
CA LEU A 166 0.56 -1.17 -6.81
C LEU A 166 1.56 -0.03 -6.97
N LYS A 167 2.63 -0.25 -7.70
CA LYS A 167 3.69 0.75 -7.89
C LYS A 167 4.37 0.62 -9.26
N ASN A 168 5.14 1.65 -9.61
CA ASN A 168 6.05 1.64 -10.75
C ASN A 168 7.36 2.29 -10.30
N ARG A 169 8.29 1.47 -9.82
CA ARG A 169 9.58 1.96 -9.33
C ARG A 169 10.48 2.33 -10.50
N ARG A 170 11.14 3.47 -10.42
CA ARG A 170 12.00 4.01 -11.47
C ARG A 170 13.09 3.05 -11.96
N GLU A 171 13.61 2.24 -11.09
CA GLU A 171 14.66 1.29 -11.42
C GLU A 171 14.23 0.11 -12.31
N PHE A 172 12.92 -0.01 -12.57
CA PHE A 172 12.32 -1.06 -13.39
C PHE A 172 11.52 -0.49 -14.59
N GLU A 173 11.84 0.72 -15.00
CA GLU A 173 11.13 1.45 -16.07
C GLU A 173 11.01 0.67 -17.39
N GLU A 174 11.92 -0.25 -17.65
CA GLU A 174 11.88 -1.06 -18.86
C GLU A 174 10.67 -2.00 -18.96
N TYR A 175 9.99 -2.28 -17.85
CA TYR A 175 8.78 -3.12 -17.84
C TYR A 175 7.50 -2.33 -18.12
N GLY A 176 7.55 -0.99 -18.12
CA GLY A 176 6.44 -0.11 -18.46
C GLY A 176 5.34 -0.07 -17.39
N SER A 177 4.12 0.09 -17.82
CA SER A 177 2.96 0.33 -16.94
C SER A 177 2.61 -0.84 -16.01
N CYS A 178 1.95 -0.51 -14.87
CA CYS A 178 1.22 -1.46 -14.04
C CYS A 178 -0.27 -1.38 -14.40
N GLU A 179 -0.81 -2.40 -15.05
CA GLU A 179 -2.17 -2.32 -15.60
C GLU A 179 -2.90 -3.68 -15.67
N ASP A 180 -4.23 -3.63 -15.84
CA ASP A 180 -5.10 -4.79 -15.88
C ASP A 180 -5.05 -5.60 -14.56
N ILE A 181 -5.28 -4.94 -13.44
CA ILE A 181 -5.18 -5.54 -12.11
C ILE A 181 -6.59 -5.73 -11.51
N VAL A 182 -6.88 -6.92 -11.03
CA VAL A 182 -8.12 -7.21 -10.30
C VAL A 182 -7.80 -7.78 -8.92
N VAL A 183 -8.38 -7.17 -7.89
CA VAL A 183 -8.30 -7.64 -6.49
C VAL A 183 -9.72 -7.85 -5.97
N THR A 184 -10.01 -9.04 -5.46
CA THR A 184 -11.37 -9.36 -5.01
C THR A 184 -11.41 -10.32 -3.81
N ASN A 185 -12.47 -10.20 -2.98
CA ASN A 185 -12.75 -11.12 -1.88
C ASN A 185 -11.60 -11.24 -0.86
N CYS A 186 -10.88 -10.15 -0.58
CA CYS A 186 -9.77 -10.16 0.36
C CYS A 186 -10.16 -9.54 1.70
N ILE A 187 -9.59 -10.08 2.79
CA ILE A 187 -9.69 -9.50 4.13
C ILE A 187 -8.29 -9.02 4.53
N MET A 188 -8.18 -7.75 4.90
CA MET A 188 -6.90 -7.08 5.10
C MET A 188 -6.82 -6.35 6.44
N THR A 189 -5.65 -6.40 7.08
CA THR A 189 -5.28 -5.60 8.24
C THR A 189 -3.88 -5.05 8.06
N SER A 190 -3.73 -3.72 8.09
CA SER A 190 -2.45 -3.04 7.88
C SER A 190 -2.14 -2.03 8.98
N ARG A 191 -0.87 -1.91 9.34
CA ARG A 191 -0.41 -0.79 10.18
C ARG A 191 -0.06 0.46 9.37
N SER A 192 -0.03 0.36 8.04
CA SER A 192 0.15 1.46 7.10
C SER A 192 -1.13 1.65 6.26
N CYS A 193 -1.20 1.07 5.08
CA CYS A 193 -2.34 1.20 4.19
C CYS A 193 -2.79 -0.17 3.66
N ALA A 194 -4.04 -0.53 3.86
CA ALA A 194 -4.50 -1.86 3.45
C ALA A 194 -4.49 -2.04 1.92
N ILE A 195 -4.99 -1.05 1.20
CA ILE A 195 -4.91 -0.99 -0.27
C ILE A 195 -4.16 0.28 -0.64
N LYS A 196 -3.03 0.16 -1.34
CA LYS A 196 -2.22 1.30 -1.74
C LYS A 196 -1.90 1.32 -3.22
N ILE A 197 -1.90 2.51 -3.80
CA ILE A 197 -1.35 2.82 -5.12
C ILE A 197 -0.26 3.87 -4.92
N GLY A 198 0.98 3.53 -5.28
CA GLY A 198 2.17 4.36 -5.00
C GLY A 198 2.94 3.88 -3.77
N SER A 199 3.79 4.68 -3.12
CA SER A 199 4.14 6.08 -3.45
C SER A 199 4.99 6.21 -4.70
N GLU A 200 5.80 5.19 -5.04
CA GLU A 200 6.60 5.20 -6.26
C GLU A 200 5.71 4.92 -7.48
N ASN A 201 5.66 5.89 -8.36
CA ASN A 201 4.96 5.77 -9.62
C ASN A 201 5.58 6.68 -10.68
N MET A 202 6.47 6.12 -11.49
CA MET A 202 7.12 6.84 -12.57
C MET A 202 6.50 6.58 -13.95
N ASP A 203 5.54 5.66 -14.04
CA ASP A 203 4.83 5.27 -15.26
C ASP A 203 3.30 5.31 -15.04
N LYS A 204 2.54 4.67 -15.87
CA LYS A 204 1.08 4.61 -15.78
C LYS A 204 0.63 3.45 -14.89
N ILE A 205 -0.26 3.71 -13.92
CA ILE A 205 -1.09 2.71 -13.24
C ILE A 205 -2.53 2.89 -13.74
N ASP A 206 -3.07 1.87 -14.40
CA ASP A 206 -4.31 2.01 -15.17
C ASP A 206 -5.13 0.74 -15.19
N ASN A 207 -6.45 0.89 -15.38
CA ASN A 207 -7.36 -0.24 -15.53
C ASN A 207 -7.31 -1.20 -14.33
N VAL A 208 -7.65 -0.68 -13.14
CA VAL A 208 -7.54 -1.39 -11.86
C VAL A 208 -8.90 -1.51 -11.17
N LEU A 209 -9.21 -2.69 -10.68
CA LEU A 209 -10.43 -2.97 -9.94
C LEU A 209 -10.12 -3.60 -8.57
N PHE A 210 -10.60 -2.97 -7.51
CA PHE A 210 -10.69 -3.55 -6.16
C PHE A 210 -12.15 -3.69 -5.76
N ASN A 211 -12.60 -4.91 -5.44
CA ASN A 211 -13.97 -5.11 -5.04
C ASN A 211 -14.18 -6.20 -3.98
N ASN A 212 -15.33 -6.17 -3.31
CA ASN A 212 -15.75 -7.20 -2.35
C ASN A 212 -14.72 -7.46 -1.25
N CYS A 213 -14.10 -6.42 -0.70
CA CYS A 213 -13.04 -6.54 0.29
C CYS A 213 -13.48 -6.06 1.67
N ILE A 214 -12.81 -6.57 2.70
CA ILE A 214 -12.94 -6.11 4.08
C ILE A 214 -11.60 -5.63 4.57
N ILE A 215 -11.52 -4.38 5.00
CA ILE A 215 -10.36 -3.77 5.64
C ILE A 215 -10.70 -3.61 7.12
N LYS A 216 -9.88 -4.18 8.00
CA LYS A 216 -10.11 -4.18 9.45
C LYS A 216 -8.94 -3.56 10.19
N ASN A 217 -9.24 -2.75 11.20
CA ASN A 217 -8.25 -2.25 12.16
C ASN A 217 -6.96 -1.74 11.47
N SER A 218 -7.11 -1.01 10.37
CA SER A 218 -5.97 -0.52 9.60
C SER A 218 -5.69 0.94 9.90
N ASN A 219 -4.44 1.39 9.73
CA ASN A 219 -4.12 2.79 9.93
C ASN A 219 -4.69 3.65 8.78
N ARG A 220 -4.56 3.19 7.55
CA ARG A 220 -5.25 3.77 6.38
C ARG A 220 -5.97 2.66 5.62
N GLY A 221 -7.15 2.94 5.10
CA GLY A 221 -7.94 1.97 4.37
C GLY A 221 -7.49 1.85 2.91
N ILE A 222 -7.93 2.79 2.10
CA ILE A 222 -7.62 2.87 0.67
C ILE A 222 -6.79 4.13 0.43
N GLY A 223 -5.58 4.00 -0.12
CA GLY A 223 -4.68 5.10 -0.36
C GLY A 223 -4.15 5.17 -1.79
N ILE A 224 -4.41 6.27 -2.50
CA ILE A 224 -3.71 6.66 -3.71
C ILE A 224 -2.72 7.75 -3.32
N GLN A 225 -1.45 7.46 -3.46
CA GLN A 225 -0.34 8.29 -3.00
C GLN A 225 0.65 8.50 -4.13
N ASN A 226 0.25 9.26 -5.17
CA ASN A 226 1.12 9.51 -6.32
C ASN A 226 2.19 10.54 -5.95
N ARG A 227 3.47 10.17 -6.06
CA ARG A 227 4.59 11.03 -5.63
C ARG A 227 5.61 11.30 -6.73
N ASP A 228 5.52 10.58 -7.81
CA ASP A 228 6.41 10.72 -8.96
C ASP A 228 5.62 11.12 -10.20
N GLU A 229 6.26 11.24 -11.35
CA GLU A 229 5.69 11.78 -12.59
C GLU A 229 4.65 10.89 -13.29
N GLY A 230 4.53 9.63 -12.86
CA GLY A 230 3.57 8.69 -13.43
C GLY A 230 2.12 9.04 -13.12
N THR A 231 1.21 8.51 -13.90
CA THR A 231 -0.23 8.75 -13.78
C THR A 231 -0.96 7.59 -13.13
N VAL A 232 -2.07 7.89 -12.45
CA VAL A 232 -3.01 6.89 -11.94
C VAL A 232 -4.38 7.19 -12.52
N SER A 233 -4.95 6.25 -13.27
CA SER A 233 -6.24 6.47 -13.92
C SER A 233 -7.09 5.20 -14.03
N ASN A 234 -8.39 5.38 -14.26
CA ASN A 234 -9.34 4.29 -14.48
C ASN A 234 -9.30 3.23 -13.37
N VAL A 235 -9.45 3.68 -12.12
CA VAL A 235 -9.45 2.82 -10.94
C VAL A 235 -10.83 2.80 -10.29
N ILE A 236 -11.33 1.63 -10.00
CA ILE A 236 -12.61 1.42 -9.34
C ILE A 236 -12.40 0.69 -8.02
N PHE A 237 -12.94 1.27 -6.94
CA PHE A 237 -13.09 0.64 -5.64
C PHE A 237 -14.57 0.46 -5.36
N SER A 238 -15.04 -0.77 -5.17
CA SER A 238 -16.46 -1.03 -5.00
C SER A 238 -16.77 -2.11 -3.96
N ASN A 239 -17.88 -1.93 -3.24
CA ASN A 239 -18.37 -2.90 -2.27
C ASN A 239 -17.30 -3.29 -1.22
N ILE A 240 -16.79 -2.28 -0.48
CA ILE A 240 -15.70 -2.46 0.49
C ILE A 240 -16.16 -1.99 1.86
N LEU A 241 -15.90 -2.80 2.89
CA LEU A 241 -16.01 -2.39 4.29
C LEU A 241 -14.65 -1.91 4.77
N VAL A 242 -14.60 -0.72 5.38
CA VAL A 242 -13.35 -0.09 5.83
C VAL A 242 -13.46 0.27 7.30
N ASP A 243 -12.54 -0.23 8.11
CA ASP A 243 -12.38 0.14 9.50
C ASP A 243 -10.95 0.62 9.78
N CYS A 244 -10.81 1.92 10.09
CA CYS A 244 -9.52 2.56 10.32
C CYS A 244 -9.42 3.14 11.73
N MET A 245 -8.23 3.02 12.32
CA MET A 245 -7.90 3.63 13.60
C MET A 245 -6.45 4.10 13.63
N PHE A 246 -6.18 5.07 14.49
CA PHE A 246 -4.85 5.61 14.67
C PHE A 246 -3.93 4.63 15.40
N TYR A 247 -2.69 4.47 14.93
CA TYR A 247 -1.71 3.59 15.58
C TYR A 247 -0.43 4.28 16.01
N SER A 248 -0.03 5.36 15.32
CA SER A 248 1.24 6.02 15.59
C SER A 248 1.22 7.47 15.14
N ASP A 249 1.80 8.37 15.95
CA ASP A 249 2.02 9.77 15.54
C ASP A 249 3.15 9.92 14.53
N VAL A 250 4.08 8.98 14.51
CA VAL A 250 5.29 9.00 13.68
C VAL A 250 5.06 8.34 12.34
N TRP A 251 4.40 7.17 12.31
CA TRP A 251 4.22 6.39 11.10
C TRP A 251 3.22 7.04 10.13
N TRP A 252 3.27 6.60 8.90
CA TRP A 252 2.46 7.16 7.81
C TRP A 252 1.00 6.76 7.91
N GLY A 253 0.12 7.70 7.57
CA GLY A 253 -1.31 7.53 7.72
C GLY A 253 -1.83 8.04 9.06
N LYS A 254 -3.03 8.54 9.05
CA LYS A 254 -3.70 9.17 10.19
C LYS A 254 -5.15 8.72 10.31
N ALA A 255 -5.40 7.42 10.16
CA ALA A 255 -6.71 6.79 10.19
C ALA A 255 -7.67 7.25 9.08
N GLU A 256 -7.17 7.69 7.94
CA GLU A 256 -8.01 8.05 6.80
C GLU A 256 -8.61 6.79 6.14
N PRO A 257 -9.93 6.68 5.99
CA PRO A 257 -10.54 5.51 5.36
C PRO A 257 -10.31 5.48 3.85
N ILE A 258 -10.28 6.66 3.21
CA ILE A 258 -9.95 6.87 1.81
C ILE A 258 -9.04 8.09 1.71
N TYR A 259 -7.95 7.94 0.97
CA TYR A 259 -6.92 8.95 0.79
C TYR A 259 -6.50 9.00 -0.68
N VAL A 260 -6.65 10.15 -1.35
CA VAL A 260 -6.34 10.32 -2.77
C VAL A 260 -5.46 11.54 -2.94
N THR A 261 -4.19 11.33 -3.31
CA THR A 261 -3.26 12.45 -3.39
C THR A 261 -2.26 12.37 -4.52
N SER A 262 -1.86 13.56 -5.02
CA SER A 262 -0.73 13.73 -5.90
C SER A 262 0.08 14.95 -5.48
N TYR A 263 1.24 14.69 -4.88
CA TYR A 263 2.22 15.70 -4.46
C TYR A 263 3.61 15.30 -4.92
N PRO A 264 4.44 16.22 -5.39
CA PRO A 264 5.81 15.87 -5.78
C PRO A 264 6.60 15.39 -4.56
N ARG A 265 7.37 14.33 -4.75
CA ARG A 265 8.28 13.79 -3.76
C ARG A 265 9.38 14.82 -3.44
N ALA A 266 9.84 14.88 -2.20
CA ALA A 266 10.97 15.71 -1.83
C ALA A 266 12.24 15.31 -2.60
N VAL A 267 12.92 16.28 -3.18
CA VAL A 267 14.21 16.09 -3.88
C VAL A 267 15.34 16.50 -2.96
N GLY A 268 16.36 15.64 -2.80
CA GLY A 268 17.54 15.95 -1.99
C GLY A 268 17.47 15.45 -0.55
N ASN A 269 18.40 15.93 0.29
CA ASN A 269 18.59 15.51 1.69
C ASN A 269 17.53 16.07 2.65
N HIS A 270 16.27 15.98 2.31
CA HIS A 270 15.22 16.39 3.24
C HIS A 270 15.22 15.47 4.46
N LYS A 271 15.25 16.04 5.67
CA LYS A 271 15.30 15.28 6.92
C LYS A 271 14.12 14.34 7.15
N ASP A 272 12.98 14.63 6.52
CA ASP A 272 11.76 13.84 6.63
C ASP A 272 11.63 12.74 5.58
N ALA A 273 12.48 12.77 4.56
CA ALA A 273 12.59 11.69 3.59
C ALA A 273 13.72 10.78 4.05
N GLY A 274 13.48 9.85 4.93
CA GLY A 274 14.40 8.74 5.22
C GLY A 274 14.69 7.88 3.99
N TRP A 275 14.28 8.34 2.82
CA TRP A 275 14.34 7.71 1.52
C TRP A 275 15.48 8.29 0.72
N ARG A 276 16.42 7.45 0.39
CA ARG A 276 17.46 7.77 -0.58
C ARG A 276 16.89 7.47 -1.95
N PHE A 277 16.50 8.52 -2.67
CA PHE A 277 16.00 8.37 -4.03
C PHE A 277 17.12 7.95 -4.98
N PRO A 278 16.79 7.10 -5.99
CA PRO A 278 17.67 6.84 -7.11
C PRO A 278 18.14 8.15 -7.77
N LYS A 279 19.36 8.17 -8.30
CA LYS A 279 19.83 9.26 -9.14
C LYS A 279 18.82 9.52 -10.27
N GLY A 280 18.33 10.75 -10.37
CA GLY A 280 17.31 11.12 -11.37
C GLY A 280 15.87 10.99 -10.89
N ALA A 281 15.63 10.61 -9.63
CA ALA A 281 14.30 10.65 -9.07
C ALA A 281 13.75 12.08 -9.07
N THR A 282 12.58 12.19 -9.55
CA THR A 282 11.66 13.33 -9.68
C THR A 282 12.25 14.67 -10.07
N LYS A 283 11.72 15.23 -11.10
CA LYS A 283 11.97 16.60 -11.55
C LYS A 283 11.16 17.64 -10.75
N GLY A 284 10.73 17.32 -9.53
CA GLY A 284 9.96 18.22 -8.67
C GLY A 284 8.50 18.37 -9.04
N HIS A 285 7.93 17.43 -9.79
CA HIS A 285 6.50 17.38 -10.12
C HIS A 285 5.94 15.96 -9.95
N SER A 286 4.66 15.85 -9.65
CA SER A 286 3.91 14.59 -9.65
C SER A 286 3.01 14.50 -10.89
N GLY A 287 2.67 13.27 -11.28
CA GLY A 287 1.72 13.02 -12.35
C GLY A 287 0.27 13.17 -11.88
N GLU A 288 -0.67 12.93 -12.78
CA GLU A 288 -2.10 13.09 -12.53
C GLU A 288 -2.72 11.84 -11.90
N VAL A 289 -3.70 12.07 -11.03
CA VAL A 289 -4.62 11.05 -10.49
C VAL A 289 -6.02 11.41 -10.95
N SER A 290 -6.62 10.58 -11.82
CA SER A 290 -7.90 10.91 -12.45
C SER A 290 -8.77 9.70 -12.75
N ASN A 291 -10.07 9.92 -12.95
CA ASN A 291 -11.03 8.85 -13.23
C ASN A 291 -11.04 7.76 -12.15
N ILE A 292 -11.13 8.17 -10.90
CA ILE A 292 -11.16 7.29 -9.75
C ILE A 292 -12.59 7.20 -9.22
N PHE A 293 -13.08 5.99 -9.08
CA PHE A 293 -14.45 5.71 -8.64
C PHE A 293 -14.45 4.96 -7.32
N PHE A 294 -15.13 5.52 -6.32
CA PHE A 294 -15.45 4.88 -5.06
C PHE A 294 -16.96 4.66 -5.03
N ASN A 295 -17.39 3.40 -4.90
CA ASN A 295 -18.79 3.04 -4.99
C ASN A 295 -19.18 2.03 -3.91
N GLN A 296 -20.26 2.29 -3.18
CA GLN A 296 -20.81 1.40 -2.14
C GLN A 296 -19.76 1.00 -1.08
N ILE A 297 -19.13 2.00 -0.47
CA ILE A 297 -18.12 1.77 0.57
C ILE A 297 -18.67 2.22 1.92
N LYS A 298 -18.50 1.38 2.95
CA LYS A 298 -18.86 1.73 4.34
C LYS A 298 -17.61 1.89 5.16
N CYS A 299 -17.39 3.10 5.66
CA CYS A 299 -16.24 3.48 6.45
C CYS A 299 -16.60 3.69 7.92
N THR A 300 -15.81 3.10 8.82
CA THR A 300 -15.71 3.52 10.22
C THR A 300 -14.27 3.95 10.47
N SER A 301 -14.05 5.21 10.93
CA SER A 301 -12.69 5.73 11.02
C SER A 301 -12.55 6.82 12.07
N GLU A 302 -11.32 7.08 12.52
CA GLU A 302 -11.03 8.18 13.44
C GLU A 302 -10.76 9.50 12.71
N ASN A 303 -10.42 9.44 11.42
CA ASN A 303 -10.25 10.60 10.55
C ASN A 303 -11.13 10.47 9.30
N GLY A 304 -11.27 11.55 8.55
CA GLY A 304 -12.11 11.58 7.35
C GLY A 304 -11.38 11.21 6.07
N ILE A 305 -12.13 11.23 4.98
CA ILE A 305 -11.65 11.08 3.62
C ILE A 305 -10.82 12.31 3.24
N PHE A 306 -9.61 12.10 2.70
CA PHE A 306 -8.74 13.19 2.26
C PHE A 306 -8.47 13.09 0.75
N VAL A 307 -8.70 14.20 0.04
CA VAL A 307 -8.38 14.34 -1.38
C VAL A 307 -7.54 15.60 -1.57
N GLY A 308 -6.34 15.47 -2.16
CA GLY A 308 -5.50 16.64 -2.31
C GLY A 308 -4.38 16.52 -3.35
N GLY A 309 -4.08 17.63 -4.00
CA GLY A 309 -3.03 17.75 -5.01
C GLY A 309 -2.11 18.94 -4.78
N ASP A 310 -0.99 18.94 -5.50
CA ASP A 310 -0.08 20.08 -5.58
C ASP A 310 -0.74 21.25 -6.34
N THR A 311 -1.48 20.92 -7.40
CA THR A 311 -2.39 21.84 -8.10
C THR A 311 -3.74 21.16 -8.35
N PRO A 312 -4.82 21.91 -8.67
CA PRO A 312 -6.14 21.31 -8.88
C PRO A 312 -6.20 20.33 -10.05
N GLU A 313 -5.29 20.44 -11.01
CA GLU A 313 -5.19 19.58 -12.19
C GLU A 313 -4.52 18.23 -11.87
N LYS A 314 -3.84 18.12 -10.73
CA LYS A 314 -3.14 16.89 -10.34
C LYS A 314 -4.06 15.83 -9.75
N VAL A 315 -5.18 16.23 -9.16
CA VAL A 315 -6.21 15.31 -8.65
C VAL A 315 -7.56 15.76 -9.14
N HIS A 316 -8.13 15.04 -10.10
CA HIS A 316 -9.39 15.44 -10.73
C HIS A 316 -10.22 14.23 -11.18
N HIS A 317 -11.51 14.48 -11.47
CA HIS A 317 -12.47 13.44 -11.85
C HIS A 317 -12.52 12.30 -10.83
N ILE A 318 -12.74 12.67 -9.55
CA ILE A 318 -12.89 11.74 -8.45
C ILE A 318 -14.37 11.62 -8.07
N TYR A 319 -14.87 10.40 -8.02
CA TYR A 319 -16.28 10.12 -7.84
C TYR A 319 -16.51 9.30 -6.59
N PHE A 320 -17.34 9.83 -5.67
CA PHE A 320 -17.81 9.15 -4.47
C PHE A 320 -19.30 8.90 -4.63
N ASP A 321 -19.71 7.64 -4.71
CA ASP A 321 -21.08 7.25 -4.89
C ASP A 321 -21.50 6.23 -3.82
N GLU A 322 -22.55 6.53 -3.08
CA GLU A 322 -23.06 5.68 -1.98
C GLU A 322 -21.99 5.34 -0.91
N ILE A 323 -21.26 6.34 -0.41
CA ILE A 323 -20.28 6.17 0.65
C ILE A 323 -20.90 6.49 1.99
N ASP A 324 -20.88 5.56 2.93
CA ASP A 324 -21.23 5.76 4.33
C ASP A 324 -19.95 6.05 5.13
N VAL A 325 -19.86 7.21 5.78
CA VAL A 325 -18.71 7.58 6.62
C VAL A 325 -19.16 7.73 8.06
N LYS A 326 -18.72 6.80 8.93
CA LYS A 326 -18.92 6.88 10.37
C LYS A 326 -17.64 7.31 11.05
N LEU A 327 -17.61 8.53 11.59
CA LEU A 327 -16.49 9.05 12.34
C LEU A 327 -16.64 8.66 13.82
N LEU A 328 -15.66 7.92 14.34
CA LEU A 328 -15.68 7.38 15.69
C LEU A 328 -14.28 7.41 16.31
N LYS A 329 -14.08 8.26 17.30
CA LYS A 329 -12.79 8.33 18.02
C LYS A 329 -12.63 7.15 18.99
N ARG A 330 -11.53 6.43 18.88
CA ARG A 330 -11.20 5.22 19.67
C ARG A 330 -9.89 5.32 20.44
N THR A 331 -8.95 6.11 19.93
CA THR A 331 -7.61 6.26 20.50
C THR A 331 -7.40 7.65 21.11
N GLY A 332 -6.31 7.83 21.87
CA GLY A 332 -5.94 9.13 22.45
C GLY A 332 -5.27 10.10 21.49
N TYR A 333 -4.94 9.69 20.27
CA TYR A 333 -4.28 10.55 19.28
C TYR A 333 -5.20 11.70 18.82
N GLU A 334 -4.64 12.85 18.49
CA GLU A 334 -5.42 13.98 17.99
C GLU A 334 -5.97 13.70 16.58
N GLY A 335 -7.20 14.14 16.33
CA GLY A 335 -7.80 14.11 14.99
C GLY A 335 -7.43 15.34 14.17
N GLY A 336 -7.88 15.39 12.90
CA GLY A 336 -7.68 16.56 12.03
C GLY A 336 -6.26 16.72 11.49
N VAL A 337 -5.45 15.67 11.57
CA VAL A 337 -4.12 15.60 10.97
C VAL A 337 -4.18 14.73 9.73
N TYR A 338 -3.70 15.24 8.60
CA TYR A 338 -3.63 14.49 7.34
C TYR A 338 -2.18 14.44 6.87
N ASP A 339 -1.70 13.24 6.55
CA ASP A 339 -0.30 12.97 6.25
C ASP A 339 -0.05 12.93 4.74
N LYS A 340 0.70 13.91 4.24
CA LYS A 340 1.08 14.02 2.82
C LYS A 340 2.43 13.36 2.48
N ARG A 341 3.16 12.88 3.48
CA ARG A 341 4.48 12.30 3.28
C ARG A 341 4.45 11.05 2.38
N PRO A 342 5.56 10.75 1.64
CA PRO A 342 6.69 11.62 1.39
C PRO A 342 6.32 12.69 0.36
N CYS A 343 6.54 13.97 0.66
CA CYS A 343 6.27 15.06 -0.27
C CYS A 343 7.29 16.19 -0.09
N ASN A 344 7.34 17.07 -1.08
CA ASN A 344 8.07 18.34 -0.96
C ASN A 344 7.25 19.32 -0.10
N GLY A 345 7.92 20.09 0.76
CA GLY A 345 7.28 21.04 1.68
C GLY A 345 6.69 20.40 2.93
N ASP A 346 5.61 20.98 3.46
CA ASP A 346 4.98 20.54 4.71
C ASP A 346 4.36 19.16 4.55
N GLY A 347 4.84 18.19 5.33
CA GLY A 347 4.39 16.80 5.31
C GLY A 347 3.00 16.60 5.91
N PHE A 348 2.47 17.58 6.65
CA PHE A 348 1.20 17.45 7.35
C PHE A 348 0.27 18.62 7.07
N VAL A 349 -1.02 18.32 7.07
CA VAL A 349 -2.10 19.32 7.18
C VAL A 349 -2.70 19.19 8.57
N TYR A 350 -2.73 20.29 9.31
CA TYR A 350 -3.38 20.38 10.63
C TYR A 350 -4.63 21.21 10.48
N ASP A 351 -5.78 20.63 10.80
CA ASP A 351 -7.09 21.28 10.78
C ASP A 351 -8.02 20.55 11.75
N LYS A 352 -9.31 20.75 11.63
CA LYS A 352 -10.33 19.92 12.26
C LYS A 352 -10.56 18.64 11.45
N THR A 353 -11.16 17.64 12.07
CA THR A 353 -11.62 16.45 11.37
C THR A 353 -12.89 16.76 10.57
N TYR A 354 -12.85 16.50 9.28
CA TYR A 354 -14.01 16.58 8.37
C TYR A 354 -14.29 15.18 7.81
N ALA A 355 -15.55 14.89 7.49
CA ALA A 355 -15.83 13.61 6.84
C ALA A 355 -15.23 13.53 5.44
N PHE A 356 -15.25 14.66 4.70
CA PHE A 356 -14.52 14.84 3.45
C PHE A 356 -13.68 16.12 3.53
N TYR A 357 -12.39 16.00 3.40
CA TYR A 357 -11.47 17.12 3.28
C TYR A 357 -10.90 17.16 1.85
N LEU A 358 -11.33 18.14 1.09
CA LEU A 358 -10.92 18.35 -0.31
C LEU A 358 -9.97 19.54 -0.37
N ASP A 359 -8.70 19.33 -0.72
CA ASP A 359 -7.68 20.35 -0.77
C ASP A 359 -6.98 20.38 -2.13
N THR A 360 -7.15 21.46 -2.88
CA THR A 360 -6.44 21.65 -4.15
C THR A 360 -6.71 20.49 -5.14
N ALA A 361 -7.96 20.34 -5.54
CA ALA A 361 -8.44 19.31 -6.45
C ALA A 361 -9.57 19.83 -7.35
N SER A 362 -9.90 19.14 -8.43
CA SER A 362 -10.98 19.57 -9.32
C SER A 362 -11.90 18.41 -9.75
N ASP A 363 -13.08 18.76 -10.25
CA ASP A 363 -14.05 17.81 -10.79
C ASP A 363 -14.40 16.68 -9.83
N ILE A 364 -14.67 17.02 -8.57
CA ILE A 364 -15.08 16.07 -7.53
C ILE A 364 -16.60 15.93 -7.54
N ARG A 365 -17.10 14.70 -7.50
CA ARG A 365 -18.52 14.42 -7.33
C ARG A 365 -18.76 13.56 -6.09
N ILE A 366 -19.66 14.00 -5.21
CA ILE A 366 -20.09 13.27 -4.02
C ILE A 366 -21.62 13.08 -4.15
N THR A 367 -22.06 11.83 -4.28
CA THR A 367 -23.46 11.49 -4.53
C THR A 367 -23.94 10.40 -3.58
N GLY A 368 -25.11 10.58 -2.98
CA GLY A 368 -25.74 9.53 -2.16
C GLY A 368 -24.97 9.13 -0.90
N CYS A 369 -24.03 9.97 -0.45
CA CYS A 369 -23.20 9.67 0.72
C CYS A 369 -23.92 10.04 2.03
N ASN A 370 -23.71 9.22 3.07
CA ASN A 370 -24.21 9.44 4.41
C ASN A 370 -23.06 9.65 5.39
N ILE A 371 -23.19 10.60 6.29
CA ILE A 371 -22.17 10.95 7.27
C ILE A 371 -22.75 10.81 8.68
N TYR A 372 -22.06 10.06 9.52
CA TYR A 372 -22.45 9.80 10.89
C TYR A 372 -21.33 10.18 11.85
N TRP A 373 -21.61 11.10 12.76
CA TRP A 373 -20.73 11.51 13.84
C TRP A 373 -21.11 10.73 15.10
N ALA A 374 -20.28 9.78 15.52
CA ALA A 374 -20.52 8.97 16.70
C ALA A 374 -19.89 9.59 17.95
N PHE A 375 -20.61 9.54 19.08
CA PHE A 375 -20.16 10.01 20.39
C PHE A 375 -19.41 8.90 21.16
N PRO A 376 -18.50 9.22 22.09
CA PRO A 376 -18.13 10.53 22.60
C PRO A 376 -17.25 11.30 21.62
N GLN A 377 -17.40 12.57 21.67
CA GLN A 377 -17.07 13.57 20.68
C GLN A 377 -15.63 13.55 20.20
N LEU A 378 -15.49 13.65 18.90
CA LEU A 378 -14.38 14.34 18.28
C LEU A 378 -14.45 15.83 18.70
N THR A 379 -13.70 16.20 19.75
CA THR A 379 -13.61 17.62 20.18
C THR A 379 -13.10 18.53 19.06
N GLN A 380 -12.58 17.93 17.98
CA GLN A 380 -12.06 18.59 16.80
C GLN A 380 -12.92 18.38 15.56
N ALA A 381 -14.22 18.07 15.69
CA ALA A 381 -15.10 17.95 14.55
C ALA A 381 -15.22 19.30 13.81
N GLY A 382 -14.93 19.29 12.52
CA GLY A 382 -15.00 20.45 11.65
C GLY A 382 -16.31 20.55 10.88
N GLY A 383 -16.94 19.41 10.60
CA GLY A 383 -18.16 19.30 9.82
C GLY A 383 -18.07 18.23 8.73
N ASP A 384 -19.10 18.16 7.91
CA ASP A 384 -19.23 17.11 6.90
C ASP A 384 -18.20 17.26 5.76
N ILE A 385 -18.08 18.46 5.21
CA ILE A 385 -17.24 18.70 4.03
C ILE A 385 -16.44 19.98 4.22
N LYS A 386 -15.15 19.91 3.93
CA LYS A 386 -14.23 21.04 3.81
C LYS A 386 -13.74 21.12 2.37
N GLU A 387 -13.87 22.28 1.79
CA GLU A 387 -13.30 22.62 0.49
C GLU A 387 -12.24 23.70 0.65
N LYS A 388 -11.08 23.52 0.02
CA LYS A 388 -9.99 24.48 -0.01
C LYS A 388 -9.30 24.41 -1.37
N ASN A 389 -9.23 25.53 -2.09
CA ASN A 389 -8.65 25.60 -3.43
C ASN A 389 -9.20 24.58 -4.43
N THR A 390 -10.48 24.25 -4.33
CA THR A 390 -11.12 23.27 -5.21
C THR A 390 -11.83 23.95 -6.38
N ILE A 391 -11.98 23.20 -7.48
CA ILE A 391 -12.67 23.66 -8.69
C ILE A 391 -13.71 22.61 -9.08
N ARG A 392 -14.95 23.03 -9.33
CA ARG A 392 -16.06 22.18 -9.80
C ARG A 392 -16.37 20.98 -8.90
N VAL A 393 -16.64 21.23 -7.61
CA VAL A 393 -17.15 20.21 -6.70
C VAL A 393 -18.67 20.15 -6.82
N LYS A 394 -19.23 18.96 -6.98
CA LYS A 394 -20.68 18.72 -7.01
C LYS A 394 -21.08 17.77 -5.89
N ILE A 395 -21.99 18.22 -5.03
CA ILE A 395 -22.50 17.46 -3.90
C ILE A 395 -24.01 17.28 -4.09
N ASN A 396 -24.41 16.03 -4.31
CA ASN A 396 -25.82 15.64 -4.44
C ASN A 396 -26.20 14.81 -3.21
N LYS A 397 -26.87 15.45 -2.25
CA LYS A 397 -27.43 14.73 -1.08
C LYS A 397 -28.60 13.85 -1.54
N LYS A 398 -28.80 12.71 -0.87
CA LYS A 398 -30.00 11.89 -1.02
C LYS A 398 -31.24 12.65 -0.59
#